data_be799ccc4b10a2e4846f599562ea7136
#
_entry.id   be799ccc4b10a2e4846f599562ea7136
#
_cell.length_a   1.000
_cell.length_b   1.000
_cell.length_c   1.000
_cell.angle_alpha   90.00
_cell.angle_beta   90.00
_cell.angle_gamma   90.00
#
_symmetry.space_group_name_H-M   'P 1'
#
loop_
_entity.id
_entity.type
_entity.pdbx_description
1 polymer ?
#
loop_
_entity_poly.entity_id
_entity_poly.type
_entity_poly.pdbx_seq_one_letter_code
_entity_poly.pdbx_strand_id
1 'polypeptide(L)'
;MKNIKAIIFDAYGTLFDVNSAAEKCRDKIGDKWEGFANYWRTTQIEYTWLRSLMKRHKDFWQVTEDSLDKSMKAYKIDSSMKNELLELYKILSPFPEVPEVLKSLKEKTSFSFTLITFET
;
A
#
# COMPACT_ATOMS: atom_id res chain seq x y z
N MET A 1 1.21 -5.68 29.59
CA MET A 1 0.55 -6.48 28.53
C MET A 1 0.19 -7.88 29.00
N LYS A 2 -0.33 -7.93 30.23
CA LYS A 2 -0.75 -9.17 30.85
C LYS A 2 -1.94 -9.70 30.10
N ASN A 3 -2.36 -10.53 29.60
CA ASN A 3 -3.58 -11.04 28.95
C ASN A 3 -3.70 -10.80 27.43
N ILE A 4 -2.76 -10.11 26.79
CA ILE A 4 -2.73 -9.99 25.34
C ILE A 4 -2.05 -11.22 24.76
N LYS A 5 -2.78 -11.94 23.90
CA LYS A 5 -2.30 -13.19 23.28
C LYS A 5 -1.93 -13.01 21.81
N ALA A 6 -2.39 -11.94 21.18
CA ALA A 6 -2.11 -11.63 19.78
C ALA A 6 -2.19 -10.13 19.54
N ILE A 7 -1.43 -9.65 18.57
CA ILE A 7 -1.51 -8.27 18.06
C ILE A 7 -1.72 -8.37 16.55
N ILE A 8 -2.74 -7.69 16.07
CA ILE A 8 -3.08 -7.65 14.64
C ILE A 8 -2.79 -6.26 14.13
N PHE A 9 -2.03 -6.16 13.05
CA PHE A 9 -1.69 -4.90 12.42
C PHE A 9 -2.37 -4.79 11.05
N ASP A 10 -2.89 -3.61 10.75
CA ASP A 10 -3.15 -3.22 9.38
C ASP A 10 -1.83 -3.06 8.64
N ALA A 11 -1.79 -3.32 7.36
CA ALA A 11 -0.54 -3.31 6.59
C ALA A 11 -0.36 -2.02 5.78
N TYR A 12 -1.21 -1.82 4.79
CA TYR A 12 -1.06 -0.72 3.83
C TYR A 12 -1.53 0.61 4.41
N GLY A 13 -0.60 1.54 4.58
CA GLY A 13 -0.86 2.83 5.22
C GLY A 13 -0.68 2.82 6.73
N THR A 14 -0.36 1.67 7.33
CA THR A 14 -0.07 1.51 8.76
C THR A 14 1.37 1.04 8.98
N LEU A 15 1.73 -0.11 8.45
CA LEU A 15 3.10 -0.62 8.50
C LEU A 15 3.92 -0.16 7.29
N PHE A 16 3.30 -0.14 6.11
CA PHE A 16 3.95 0.19 4.86
C PHE A 16 3.43 1.51 4.28
N ASP A 17 4.37 2.34 3.87
CA ASP A 17 4.07 3.60 3.18
C ASP A 17 3.67 3.32 1.73
N VAL A 18 2.37 3.41 1.44
CA VAL A 18 1.83 3.15 0.10
C VAL A 18 2.28 4.17 -0.95
N ASN A 19 2.72 5.35 -0.52
CA ASN A 19 3.21 6.39 -1.43
C ASN A 19 4.67 6.16 -1.83
N SER A 20 5.38 5.26 -1.17
CA SER A 20 6.81 5.06 -1.40
C SER A 20 7.15 4.58 -2.81
N ALA A 21 6.26 3.86 -3.49
CA ALA A 21 6.46 3.46 -4.89
C ALA A 21 6.56 4.69 -5.81
N ALA A 22 5.60 5.61 -5.72
CA ALA A 22 5.61 6.84 -6.50
C ALA A 22 6.75 7.77 -6.10
N GLU A 23 7.08 7.84 -4.81
CA GLU A 23 8.20 8.64 -4.31
C GLU A 23 9.53 8.19 -4.92
N LYS A 24 9.75 6.89 -5.03
CA LYS A 24 10.97 6.34 -5.68
C LYS A 24 11.06 6.70 -7.16
N CYS A 25 9.95 7.01 -7.79
CA CYS A 25 9.88 7.47 -9.18
C CYS A 25 9.76 8.99 -9.32
N ARG A 26 9.92 9.76 -8.24
CA ARG A 26 9.72 11.22 -8.27
C ARG A 26 10.56 11.96 -9.30
N ASP A 27 11.77 11.49 -9.57
CA ASP A 27 12.64 12.11 -10.57
C ASP A 27 12.10 11.97 -12.00
N LYS A 28 11.38 10.87 -12.26
CA LYS A 28 10.74 10.61 -13.56
C LYS A 28 9.34 11.23 -13.65
N ILE A 29 8.59 11.22 -12.56
CA ILE A 29 7.22 11.77 -12.51
C ILE A 29 7.24 13.29 -12.42
N GLY A 30 8.22 13.86 -11.69
CA GLY A 30 8.33 15.28 -11.43
C GLY A 30 7.49 15.74 -10.25
N ASP A 31 7.22 17.05 -10.17
CA ASP A 31 6.57 17.70 -9.01
C ASP A 31 5.16 17.16 -8.71
N LYS A 32 4.52 16.51 -9.66
CA LYS A 32 3.19 15.94 -9.49
C LYS A 32 3.17 14.57 -8.81
N TRP A 33 4.33 14.03 -8.42
CA TRP A 33 4.41 12.67 -7.86
C TRP A 33 3.55 12.48 -6.61
N GLU A 34 3.53 13.46 -5.72
CA GLU A 34 2.76 13.39 -4.46
C GLU A 34 1.26 13.37 -4.72
N GLY A 35 0.77 14.28 -5.56
CA GLY A 35 -0.63 14.29 -5.97
C GLY A 35 -1.03 13.01 -6.68
N PHE A 36 -0.18 12.50 -7.55
CA PHE A 36 -0.37 11.21 -8.22
C PHE A 36 -0.45 10.06 -7.21
N ALA A 37 0.46 9.99 -6.25
CA ALA A 37 0.49 8.95 -5.23
C ALA A 37 -0.80 8.95 -4.40
N ASN A 38 -1.23 10.12 -3.95
CA ASN A 38 -2.47 10.28 -3.19
C ASN A 38 -3.71 9.92 -4.01
N TYR A 39 -3.74 10.31 -5.28
CA TYR A 39 -4.83 9.96 -6.19
C TYR A 39 -4.90 8.45 -6.43
N TRP A 40 -3.75 7.80 -6.63
CA TRP A 40 -3.69 6.34 -6.81
C TRP A 40 -4.23 5.64 -5.56
N ARG A 41 -3.79 6.04 -4.37
CA ARG A 41 -4.28 5.44 -3.11
C ARG A 41 -5.78 5.65 -2.92
N THR A 42 -6.28 6.85 -3.13
CA THR A 42 -7.71 7.16 -3.01
C THR A 42 -8.54 6.32 -3.99
N THR A 43 -8.10 6.23 -5.23
CA THR A 43 -8.78 5.44 -6.27
C THR A 43 -8.78 3.96 -5.94
N GLN A 44 -7.67 3.43 -5.41
CA GLN A 44 -7.56 2.04 -4.97
C GLN A 44 -8.59 1.72 -3.87
N ILE A 45 -8.72 2.59 -2.88
CA ILE A 45 -9.68 2.43 -1.79
C ILE A 45 -11.13 2.52 -2.32
N GLU A 46 -11.41 3.51 -3.15
CA GLU A 46 -12.74 3.68 -3.77
C GLU A 46 -13.13 2.46 -4.60
N TYR A 47 -12.24 1.93 -5.43
CA TYR A 47 -12.50 0.74 -6.24
C TYR A 47 -12.77 -0.49 -5.38
N THR A 48 -12.03 -0.65 -4.28
CA THR A 48 -12.26 -1.74 -3.33
C THR A 48 -13.67 -1.68 -2.77
N TRP A 49 -14.10 -0.50 -2.31
CA TRP A 49 -15.43 -0.31 -1.74
C TRP A 49 -16.54 -0.47 -2.77
N LEU A 50 -16.41 0.15 -3.93
CA LEU A 50 -17.41 0.06 -4.99
C LEU A 50 -17.60 -1.36 -5.48
N ARG A 51 -16.52 -2.10 -5.69
CA ARG A 51 -16.60 -3.51 -6.11
C ARG A 51 -17.21 -4.40 -5.05
N SER A 52 -16.92 -4.14 -3.78
CA SER A 52 -17.56 -4.83 -2.66
C SER A 52 -19.07 -4.59 -2.64
N LEU A 53 -19.50 -3.34 -2.78
CA LEU A 53 -20.93 -2.98 -2.84
C LEU A 53 -21.65 -3.58 -4.03
N MET A 54 -20.98 -3.66 -5.18
CA MET A 54 -21.54 -4.28 -6.40
C MET A 54 -21.47 -5.82 -6.37
N LYS A 55 -20.89 -6.43 -5.33
CA LYS A 55 -20.61 -7.87 -5.24
C LYS A 55 -19.78 -8.38 -6.43
N ARG A 56 -18.85 -7.56 -6.89
CA ARG A 56 -17.93 -7.86 -7.99
C ARG A 56 -16.49 -7.71 -7.51
N HIS A 57 -16.13 -8.50 -6.54
CA HIS A 57 -14.80 -8.48 -5.98
C HIS A 57 -13.72 -8.78 -7.02
N LYS A 58 -12.63 -8.07 -6.91
CA LYS A 58 -11.35 -8.37 -7.56
C LYS A 58 -10.30 -8.49 -6.46
N ASP A 59 -9.26 -9.28 -6.71
CA ASP A 59 -8.17 -9.35 -5.75
C ASP A 59 -7.47 -7.98 -5.63
N PHE A 60 -6.75 -7.81 -4.54
CA PHE A 60 -6.09 -6.54 -4.22
C PHE A 60 -5.10 -6.10 -5.31
N TRP A 61 -4.43 -7.06 -5.94
CA TRP A 61 -3.48 -6.76 -7.01
C TRP A 61 -4.19 -6.18 -8.24
N GLN A 62 -5.29 -6.78 -8.65
CA GLN A 62 -6.08 -6.27 -9.77
C GLN A 62 -6.63 -4.87 -9.50
N VAL A 63 -7.09 -4.63 -8.26
CA VAL A 63 -7.53 -3.29 -7.84
C VAL A 63 -6.38 -2.29 -7.90
N THR A 64 -5.18 -2.70 -7.47
CA THR A 64 -3.97 -1.87 -7.52
C THR A 64 -3.61 -1.49 -8.96
N GLU A 65 -3.65 -2.46 -9.89
CA GLU A 65 -3.40 -2.21 -11.31
C GLU A 65 -4.43 -1.28 -11.94
N ASP A 66 -5.71 -1.56 -11.74
CA ASP A 66 -6.80 -0.79 -12.33
C ASP A 66 -6.81 0.67 -11.82
N SER A 67 -6.55 0.86 -10.54
CA SER A 67 -6.44 2.20 -9.95
C SER A 67 -5.19 2.94 -10.43
N LEU A 68 -4.10 2.21 -10.68
CA LEU A 68 -2.89 2.78 -11.27
C LEU A 68 -3.16 3.29 -12.69
N ASP A 69 -3.82 2.48 -13.53
CA ASP A 69 -4.17 2.88 -14.89
C ASP A 69 -4.98 4.18 -14.92
N LYS A 70 -5.99 4.28 -14.05
CA LYS A 70 -6.79 5.51 -13.93
C LYS A 70 -5.95 6.70 -13.49
N SER A 71 -5.09 6.50 -12.51
CA SER A 71 -4.26 7.57 -11.94
C SER A 71 -3.21 8.06 -12.94
N MET A 72 -2.60 7.16 -13.71
CA MET A 72 -1.65 7.52 -14.76
C MET A 72 -2.31 8.36 -15.86
N LYS A 73 -3.54 8.01 -16.24
CA LYS A 73 -4.31 8.83 -17.20
C LYS A 73 -4.62 10.21 -16.64
N ALA A 74 -5.06 10.28 -15.38
CA ALA A 74 -5.44 11.55 -14.75
C ALA A 74 -4.24 12.51 -14.63
N TYR A 75 -3.06 11.98 -14.34
CA TYR A 75 -1.83 12.78 -14.17
C TYR A 75 -0.93 12.79 -15.40
N LYS A 76 -1.37 12.21 -16.52
CA LYS A 76 -0.63 12.16 -17.78
C LYS A 76 0.78 11.59 -17.60
N ILE A 77 0.88 10.48 -16.89
CA ILE A 77 2.13 9.76 -16.70
C ILE A 77 2.28 8.74 -17.83
N ASP A 78 3.49 8.66 -18.38
CA ASP A 78 3.80 7.74 -19.48
C ASP A 78 3.52 6.29 -19.08
N SER A 79 2.80 5.57 -19.92
CA SER A 79 2.42 4.18 -19.68
C SER A 79 3.63 3.23 -19.53
N SER A 80 4.81 3.63 -20.03
CA SER A 80 6.04 2.86 -19.86
C SER A 80 6.47 2.73 -18.39
N MET A 81 5.99 3.59 -17.51
CA MET A 81 6.28 3.55 -16.08
C MET A 81 5.41 2.57 -15.29
N LYS A 82 4.37 2.00 -15.91
CA LYS A 82 3.42 1.13 -15.19
C LYS A 82 4.11 -0.05 -14.52
N ASN A 83 4.93 -0.78 -15.25
CA ASN A 83 5.59 -1.96 -14.70
C ASN A 83 6.56 -1.62 -13.57
N GLU A 84 7.30 -0.53 -13.70
CA GLU A 84 8.21 -0.07 -12.64
C GLU A 84 7.45 0.27 -11.36
N LEU A 85 6.36 1.01 -11.47
CA LEU A 85 5.52 1.37 -10.33
C LEU A 85 4.90 0.14 -9.66
N LEU A 86 4.44 -0.83 -10.44
CA LEU A 86 3.89 -2.07 -9.90
C LEU A 86 4.96 -2.92 -9.19
N GLU A 87 6.16 -3.01 -9.74
CA GLU A 87 7.26 -3.72 -9.07
C GLU A 87 7.66 -3.04 -7.76
N LEU A 88 7.71 -1.71 -7.75
CA LEU A 88 7.99 -0.95 -6.53
C LEU A 88 6.86 -1.09 -5.50
N TYR A 89 5.63 -1.27 -5.94
CA TYR A 89 4.51 -1.52 -5.03
C TYR A 89 4.61 -2.85 -4.29
N LYS A 90 5.29 -3.84 -4.88
CA LYS A 90 5.56 -5.12 -4.21
C LYS A 90 6.57 -5.01 -3.08
N ILE A 91 7.39 -3.97 -3.08
CA ILE A 91 8.47 -3.74 -2.12
C ILE A 91 8.34 -2.40 -1.40
N LEU A 92 7.13 -2.06 -0.98
CA LEU A 92 6.86 -0.81 -0.26
C LEU A 92 7.78 -0.66 0.94
N SER A 93 8.20 0.58 1.19
CA SER A 93 8.99 0.91 2.37
C SER A 93 8.12 0.93 3.63
N PRO A 94 8.59 0.41 4.76
CA PRO A 94 7.89 0.62 6.03
C PRO A 94 8.01 2.08 6.44
N PHE A 95 7.06 2.56 7.24
CA PHE A 95 7.23 3.85 7.90
C PHE A 95 8.47 3.80 8.82
N PRO A 96 9.19 4.93 8.97
CA PRO A 96 10.48 4.93 9.68
C PRO A 96 10.45 4.36 11.10
N GLU A 97 9.35 4.55 11.82
CA GLU A 97 9.18 4.08 13.20
C GLU A 97 8.84 2.60 13.32
N VAL A 98 8.38 1.96 12.24
CA VAL A 98 7.83 0.59 12.28
C VAL A 98 8.84 -0.46 12.72
N PRO A 99 10.08 -0.52 12.19
CA PRO A 99 11.03 -1.56 12.59
C PRO A 99 11.33 -1.53 14.08
N GLU A 100 11.52 -0.36 14.67
CA GLU A 100 11.81 -0.20 16.09
C GLU A 100 10.61 -0.57 16.97
N VAL A 101 9.40 -0.14 16.56
CA VAL A 101 8.18 -0.48 17.30
C VAL A 101 7.95 -1.98 17.32
N LEU A 102 8.08 -2.64 16.18
CA LEU A 102 7.91 -4.10 16.09
C LEU A 102 8.97 -4.84 16.92
N LYS A 103 10.21 -4.38 16.88
CA LYS A 103 11.29 -4.95 17.69
C LYS A 103 11.00 -4.79 19.19
N SER A 104 10.55 -3.60 19.61
CA SER A 104 10.20 -3.33 21.00
C SER A 104 9.04 -4.21 21.48
N LEU A 105 8.02 -4.39 20.65
CA LEU A 105 6.90 -5.27 20.96
C LEU A 105 7.33 -6.73 21.08
N LYS A 106 8.20 -7.19 20.20
CA LYS A 106 8.73 -8.54 20.24
C LYS A 106 9.56 -8.80 21.51
N GLU A 107 10.34 -7.84 21.96
CA GLU A 107 11.14 -7.93 23.19
C GLU A 107 10.28 -7.98 24.46
N LYS A 108 9.13 -7.25 24.44
CA LYS A 108 8.20 -7.18 25.58
C LYS A 108 7.21 -8.35 25.62
N THR A 109 7.12 -9.13 24.56
CA THR A 109 6.17 -10.23 24.42
C THR A 109 6.87 -11.46 23.88
N SER A 110 6.36 -12.65 24.20
CA SER A 110 6.84 -13.90 23.62
C SER A 110 6.17 -14.24 22.28
N PHE A 111 5.50 -13.25 21.63
CA PHE A 111 4.77 -13.49 20.40
C PHE A 111 5.71 -13.58 19.20
N SER A 112 5.41 -14.49 18.29
CA SER A 112 5.95 -14.47 16.94
C SER A 112 5.06 -13.63 16.03
N PHE A 113 5.68 -12.93 15.07
CA PHE A 113 4.93 -12.14 14.10
C PHE A 113 4.65 -12.98 12.87
N THR A 114 3.39 -13.04 12.48
CA THR A 114 2.96 -13.66 11.23
C THR A 114 2.21 -12.62 10.43
N LEU A 115 2.63 -12.40 9.18
CA LEU A 115 1.90 -11.55 8.25
C LEU A 115 0.73 -12.34 7.67
N ILE A 116 -0.48 -11.86 7.92
CA ILE A 116 -1.69 -12.41 7.33
C ILE A 116 -2.23 -11.35 6.38
N THR A 117 -2.33 -11.69 5.09
CA THR A 117 -2.96 -10.83 4.09
C THR A 117 -4.38 -11.35 3.84
N PHE A 118 -5.33 -10.43 3.93
CA PHE A 118 -6.71 -10.74 3.56
C PHE A 118 -6.95 -10.19 2.15
N GLU A 119 -7.32 -11.06 1.24
CA GLU A 119 -7.84 -10.66 -0.06
C GLU A 119 -9.31 -10.25 0.13
N THR A 120 -9.57 -9.00 -0.10
CA THR A 120 -10.93 -8.47 -0.05
C THR A 120 -11.56 -8.41 -1.43
#